data_f5c42e68872ffa0615ffb0c8840fe6bc
#
_entry.id   f5c42e68872ffa0615ffb0c8840fe6bc
#
_cell.length_a   1.000
_cell.length_b   1.000
_cell.length_c   1.000
_cell.angle_alpha   90.00
_cell.angle_beta   90.00
_cell.angle_gamma   90.00
#
_symmetry.space_group_name_H-M   'P 1'
#
loop_
_entity.id
_entity.type
_entity.pdbx_description
1 polymer ?
#
loop_
_entity_poly.entity_id
_entity_poly.type
_entity_poly.pdbx_seq_one_letter_code
_entity_poly.pdbx_strand_id
1 'polypeptide(L)'
;EPFVIGRTEGYTGILISDLVSKGTDEPYRMFTSRAEFRLKLRIDNADERLTPEGRRIGLVSEERWQRFQEKELQKRELRQFFERNPNAAAKLRRPELRLLQIEGIPQPTGEWLPGVIDTVETEIKYAGYMAQQQRQIEQLRSAERKAIPTDFCYSDIPGLSREVREKLEKY
;
A
#
# COMPACT_ATOMS: atom_id res chain seq x y z
N GLU A 1 19.26 12.75 3.13
CA GLU A 1 18.01 13.03 2.38
C GLU A 1 16.82 13.11 3.33
N PRO A 2 15.86 14.01 3.10
CA PRO A 2 14.64 14.05 3.90
C PRO A 2 13.84 12.75 3.67
N PHE A 3 13.27 12.20 4.75
CA PHE A 3 12.40 11.04 4.69
C PHE A 3 10.96 11.49 4.52
N VAL A 4 10.30 11.02 3.47
CA VAL A 4 8.90 11.36 3.16
C VAL A 4 8.12 10.06 2.94
N ILE A 5 7.00 9.91 3.63
CA ILE A 5 6.05 8.83 3.42
C ILE A 5 4.95 9.33 2.49
N GLY A 6 4.78 8.68 1.34
CA GLY A 6 3.74 9.01 0.36
C GLY A 6 2.35 8.45 0.73
N ARG A 7 1.31 8.93 0.03
CA ARG A 7 -0.10 8.48 0.17
C ARG A 7 -0.28 6.97 -0.05
N THR A 8 0.58 6.36 -0.86
CA THR A 8 0.53 4.93 -1.19
C THR A 8 1.31 4.06 -0.21
N GLU A 9 1.97 4.66 0.78
CA GLU A 9 2.89 3.99 1.70
C GLU A 9 2.37 3.95 3.14
N GLY A 10 1.63 4.97 3.56
CA GLY A 10 1.10 5.03 4.91
C GLY A 10 -0.02 6.04 5.10
N TYR A 11 -0.83 5.85 6.14
CA TYR A 11 -1.88 6.80 6.51
C TYR A 11 -1.33 8.18 6.90
N THR A 12 -0.13 8.23 7.49
CA THR A 12 0.58 9.50 7.75
C THR A 12 0.86 10.26 6.46
N GLY A 13 1.21 9.55 5.37
CA GLY A 13 1.40 10.16 4.05
C GLY A 13 0.11 10.77 3.50
N ILE A 14 -1.04 10.10 3.70
CA ILE A 14 -2.35 10.64 3.32
C ILE A 14 -2.65 11.90 4.14
N LEU A 15 -2.47 11.84 5.46
CA LEU A 15 -2.68 12.97 6.36
C LEU A 15 -1.86 14.20 5.93
N ILE A 16 -0.56 14.04 5.76
CA ILE A 16 0.33 15.14 5.39
C ILE A 16 -0.02 15.69 4.01
N SER A 17 -0.25 14.82 3.03
CA SER A 17 -0.63 15.22 1.68
C SER A 17 -1.94 16.02 1.66
N ASP A 18 -2.96 15.60 2.42
CA ASP A 18 -4.22 16.33 2.52
C ASP A 18 -4.04 17.71 3.19
N LEU A 19 -3.27 17.76 4.30
CA LEU A 19 -3.00 19.03 5.01
C LEU A 19 -2.24 20.02 4.14
N VAL A 20 -1.26 19.55 3.37
CA VAL A 20 -0.45 20.42 2.51
C VAL A 20 -1.23 20.89 1.28
N SER A 21 -2.02 20.00 0.64
CA SER A 21 -2.68 20.32 -0.63
C SER A 21 -4.05 21.00 -0.47
N LYS A 22 -4.80 20.66 0.57
CA LYS A 22 -6.18 21.16 0.78
C LYS A 22 -6.30 22.13 1.92
N GLY A 23 -5.34 22.10 2.88
CA GLY A 23 -5.49 22.79 4.15
C GLY A 23 -6.60 22.20 5.02
N THR A 24 -6.86 22.81 6.15
CA THR A 24 -8.00 22.49 7.02
C THR A 24 -8.32 23.65 7.92
N ASP A 25 -9.60 24.00 8.03
CA ASP A 25 -10.12 25.00 8.95
C ASP A 25 -10.57 24.39 10.29
N GLU A 26 -10.66 23.04 10.33
CA GLU A 26 -11.07 22.24 11.49
C GLU A 26 -9.99 21.19 11.80
N PRO A 27 -9.98 20.59 13.01
CA PRO A 27 -9.10 19.48 13.32
C PRO A 27 -9.22 18.35 12.27
N TYR A 28 -8.10 17.95 11.67
CA TYR A 28 -8.10 16.95 10.61
C TYR A 28 -8.68 15.62 11.12
N ARG A 29 -9.59 15.04 10.34
CA ARG A 29 -10.20 13.76 10.62
C ARG A 29 -10.00 12.80 9.45
N MET A 30 -9.40 11.64 9.72
CA MET A 30 -9.19 10.59 8.73
C MET A 30 -10.47 9.79 8.52
N PHE A 31 -11.15 10.06 7.41
CA PHE A 31 -12.27 9.24 6.93
C PHE A 31 -11.76 8.15 5.99
N THR A 32 -12.49 7.03 5.92
CA THR A 32 -12.18 5.93 4.99
C THR A 32 -12.19 6.35 3.52
N SER A 33 -13.00 7.36 3.19
CA SER A 33 -13.06 7.97 1.85
C SER A 33 -11.77 8.70 1.43
N ARG A 34 -10.93 9.09 2.40
CA ARG A 34 -9.64 9.73 2.13
C ARG A 34 -8.52 8.74 1.84
N ALA A 35 -8.72 7.46 2.16
CA ALA A 35 -7.75 6.39 1.96
C ALA A 35 -8.12 5.58 0.70
N GLU A 36 -7.70 6.07 -0.47
CA GLU A 36 -8.01 5.46 -1.77
C GLU A 36 -7.46 4.01 -1.86
N PHE A 37 -6.29 3.77 -1.26
CA PHE A 37 -5.55 2.50 -1.37
C PHE A 37 -5.61 1.65 -0.11
N ARG A 38 -6.75 1.63 0.59
CA ARG A 38 -6.90 0.94 1.88
C ARG A 38 -6.66 -0.57 1.83
N LEU A 39 -6.85 -1.24 0.69
CA LEU A 39 -6.52 -2.66 0.54
C LEU A 39 -5.00 -2.90 0.54
N LYS A 40 -4.21 -1.91 0.15
CA LYS A 40 -2.76 -1.92 0.26
C LYS A 40 -2.30 -1.45 1.65
N LEU A 41 -2.99 -0.47 2.24
CA LEU A 41 -2.62 0.15 3.51
C LEU A 41 -3.26 -0.57 4.72
N ARG A 42 -3.12 -1.90 4.78
CA ARG A 42 -3.66 -2.69 5.89
C ARG A 42 -2.71 -2.68 7.08
N ILE A 43 -3.25 -2.97 8.27
CA ILE A 43 -2.46 -3.08 9.49
C ILE A 43 -1.58 -4.34 9.50
N ASP A 44 -2.07 -5.44 8.90
CA ASP A 44 -1.39 -6.73 8.86
C ASP A 44 -0.12 -6.71 7.98
N ASN A 45 -0.03 -5.81 6.99
CA ASN A 45 1.12 -5.65 6.10
C ASN A 45 1.90 -4.34 6.32
N ALA A 46 1.63 -3.62 7.40
CA ALA A 46 2.30 -2.34 7.67
C ALA A 46 3.82 -2.51 7.86
N ASP A 47 4.23 -3.61 8.47
CA ASP A 47 5.63 -3.96 8.64
C ASP A 47 6.35 -4.18 7.30
N GLU A 48 5.72 -4.86 6.34
CA GLU A 48 6.27 -5.11 5.01
C GLU A 48 6.54 -3.80 4.23
N ARG A 49 5.66 -2.81 4.41
CA ARG A 49 5.78 -1.50 3.75
C ARG A 49 6.75 -0.53 4.44
N LEU A 50 6.82 -0.55 5.76
CA LEU A 50 7.48 0.49 6.54
C LEU A 50 8.78 0.04 7.23
N THR A 51 8.93 -1.26 7.57
CA THR A 51 10.13 -1.73 8.28
C THR A 51 11.41 -1.59 7.46
N PRO A 52 11.44 -1.90 6.14
CA PRO A 52 12.63 -1.68 5.33
C PRO A 52 13.08 -0.21 5.30
N GLU A 53 12.11 0.71 5.17
CA GLU A 53 12.40 2.14 5.19
C GLU A 53 12.87 2.60 6.58
N GLY A 54 12.21 2.12 7.64
CA GLY A 54 12.65 2.38 9.01
C GLY A 54 14.07 1.86 9.29
N ARG A 55 14.44 0.71 8.71
CA ARG A 55 15.81 0.17 8.78
C ARG A 55 16.80 1.07 8.06
N ARG A 56 16.47 1.52 6.85
CA ARG A 56 17.31 2.41 6.03
C ARG A 56 17.65 3.71 6.75
N ILE A 57 16.71 4.28 7.51
CA ILE A 57 16.90 5.53 8.25
C ILE A 57 17.34 5.34 9.71
N GLY A 58 17.66 4.10 10.12
CA GLY A 58 18.22 3.80 11.45
C GLY A 58 17.21 3.70 12.61
N LEU A 59 15.90 3.61 12.33
CA LEU A 59 14.85 3.51 13.36
C LEU A 59 14.54 2.07 13.79
N VAL A 60 15.06 1.06 13.10
CA VAL A 60 14.78 -0.35 13.35
C VAL A 60 16.04 -1.02 13.92
N SER A 61 15.91 -1.55 15.15
CA SER A 61 16.98 -2.32 15.80
C SER A 61 17.28 -3.63 15.06
N GLU A 62 18.44 -4.21 15.33
CA GLU A 62 18.85 -5.48 14.71
C GLU A 62 17.88 -6.62 15.05
N GLU A 63 17.45 -6.73 16.32
CA GLU A 63 16.48 -7.73 16.76
C GLU A 63 15.14 -7.63 16.00
N ARG A 64 14.61 -6.40 15.86
CA ARG A 64 13.37 -6.17 15.09
C ARG A 64 13.54 -6.48 13.62
N TRP A 65 14.72 -6.20 13.07
CA TRP A 65 15.04 -6.50 11.68
C TRP A 65 15.10 -8.00 11.43
N GLN A 66 15.76 -8.77 12.30
CA GLN A 66 15.82 -10.23 12.21
C GLN A 66 14.41 -10.85 12.29
N ARG A 67 13.59 -10.41 13.24
CA ARG A 67 12.19 -10.87 13.34
C ARG A 67 11.37 -10.53 12.10
N PHE A 68 11.58 -9.37 11.51
CA PHE A 68 10.95 -9.00 10.25
C PHE A 68 11.38 -9.92 9.10
N GLN A 69 12.67 -10.20 8.98
CA GLN A 69 13.19 -11.10 7.95
C GLN A 69 12.64 -12.52 8.09
N GLU A 70 12.53 -13.04 9.29
CA GLU A 70 11.92 -14.35 9.57
C GLU A 70 10.44 -14.37 9.14
N LYS A 71 9.69 -13.33 9.48
CA LYS A 71 8.29 -13.17 9.07
C LYS A 71 8.15 -13.14 7.54
N GLU A 72 9.02 -12.40 6.86
CA GLU A 72 9.02 -12.33 5.39
C GLU A 72 9.39 -13.66 4.74
N LEU A 73 10.28 -14.45 5.37
CA LEU A 73 10.60 -15.79 4.91
C LEU A 73 9.36 -16.69 4.96
N GLN A 74 8.65 -16.74 6.09
CA GLN A 74 7.43 -17.53 6.23
C GLN A 74 6.35 -17.13 5.22
N LYS A 75 6.12 -15.83 5.01
CA LYS A 75 5.19 -15.35 3.97
C LYS A 75 5.62 -15.77 2.57
N ARG A 76 6.91 -15.70 2.26
CA ARG A 76 7.46 -16.10 0.96
C ARG A 76 7.24 -17.58 0.68
N GLU A 77 7.47 -18.43 1.66
CA GLU A 77 7.23 -19.89 1.52
C GLU A 77 5.76 -20.20 1.22
N LEU A 78 4.83 -19.54 1.92
CA LEU A 78 3.40 -19.66 1.66
C LEU A 78 3.02 -19.15 0.27
N ARG A 79 3.49 -17.97 -0.13
CA ARG A 79 3.24 -17.42 -1.47
C ARG A 79 3.71 -18.37 -2.56
N GLN A 80 4.93 -18.90 -2.44
CA GLN A 80 5.48 -19.88 -3.37
C GLN A 80 4.68 -21.19 -3.42
N PHE A 81 4.17 -21.65 -2.27
CA PHE A 81 3.30 -22.80 -2.23
C PHE A 81 2.04 -22.58 -3.08
N PHE A 82 1.37 -21.44 -2.91
CA PHE A 82 0.15 -21.13 -3.66
C PHE A 82 0.41 -20.83 -5.15
N GLU A 83 1.54 -20.26 -5.49
CA GLU A 83 1.98 -20.08 -6.88
C GLU A 83 2.17 -21.44 -7.59
N ARG A 84 2.77 -22.40 -6.91
CA ARG A 84 2.98 -23.77 -7.43
C ARG A 84 1.71 -24.63 -7.41
N ASN A 85 0.70 -24.26 -6.61
CA ASN A 85 -0.54 -24.98 -6.42
C ASN A 85 -1.78 -24.12 -6.73
N PRO A 86 -2.08 -23.83 -8.01
CA PRO A 86 -3.23 -22.98 -8.39
C PRO A 86 -4.57 -23.50 -7.89
N ASN A 87 -4.73 -24.83 -7.77
CA ASN A 87 -5.94 -25.44 -7.23
C ASN A 87 -6.14 -25.13 -5.73
N ALA A 88 -5.06 -25.12 -4.95
CA ALA A 88 -5.09 -24.72 -3.54
C ALA A 88 -5.46 -23.24 -3.41
N ALA A 89 -4.87 -22.38 -4.24
CA ALA A 89 -5.21 -20.97 -4.30
C ALA A 89 -6.70 -20.76 -4.68
N ALA A 90 -7.22 -21.49 -5.65
CA ALA A 90 -8.63 -21.44 -6.03
C ALA A 90 -9.57 -21.88 -4.91
N LYS A 91 -9.21 -22.91 -4.15
CA LYS A 91 -9.94 -23.34 -2.95
C LYS A 91 -9.94 -22.25 -1.89
N LEU A 92 -8.80 -21.63 -1.60
CA LEU A 92 -8.67 -20.57 -0.57
C LEU A 92 -9.45 -19.29 -0.91
N ARG A 93 -9.73 -19.01 -2.18
CA ARG A 93 -10.59 -17.88 -2.58
C ARG A 93 -12.03 -17.99 -2.13
N ARG A 94 -12.47 -19.18 -1.69
CA ARG A 94 -13.80 -19.37 -1.11
C ARG A 94 -13.87 -18.70 0.27
N PRO A 95 -14.89 -17.87 0.56
CA PRO A 95 -14.97 -17.12 1.82
C PRO A 95 -14.94 -18.00 3.08
N GLU A 96 -15.54 -19.16 3.00
CA GLU A 96 -15.68 -20.12 4.11
C GLU A 96 -14.38 -20.84 4.49
N LEU A 97 -13.40 -20.90 3.60
CA LEU A 97 -12.14 -21.59 3.86
C LEU A 97 -11.07 -20.65 4.42
N ARG A 98 -10.34 -21.17 5.40
CA ARG A 98 -9.16 -20.50 5.98
C ARG A 98 -7.88 -21.12 5.46
N LEU A 99 -6.79 -20.35 5.45
CA LEU A 99 -5.50 -20.81 4.93
C LEU A 99 -5.04 -22.10 5.61
N LEU A 100 -5.14 -22.20 6.92
CA LEU A 100 -4.74 -23.40 7.68
C LEU A 100 -5.59 -24.65 7.41
N GLN A 101 -6.71 -24.53 6.71
CA GLN A 101 -7.55 -25.67 6.29
C GLN A 101 -7.14 -26.22 4.92
N ILE A 102 -6.19 -25.60 4.25
CA ILE A 102 -5.66 -26.07 2.98
C ILE A 102 -4.63 -27.17 3.24
N GLU A 103 -4.80 -28.32 2.59
CA GLU A 103 -3.87 -29.44 2.71
C GLU A 103 -2.53 -29.15 2.04
N GLY A 104 -1.45 -29.66 2.65
CA GLY A 104 -0.10 -29.59 2.10
C GLY A 104 0.60 -28.24 2.24
N ILE A 105 0.09 -27.31 3.05
CA ILE A 105 0.79 -26.06 3.36
C ILE A 105 2.13 -26.36 4.04
N PRO A 106 3.21 -25.67 3.64
CA PRO A 106 4.49 -25.76 4.34
C PRO A 106 4.30 -25.36 5.81
N GLN A 107 4.94 -26.06 6.72
CA GLN A 107 4.95 -25.71 8.14
C GLN A 107 6.25 -24.96 8.44
N PRO A 108 6.22 -23.89 9.24
CA PRO A 108 7.43 -23.17 9.63
C PRO A 108 8.28 -24.01 10.58
N THR A 109 9.56 -23.70 10.67
CA THR A 109 10.45 -24.26 11.70
C THR A 109 10.13 -23.62 13.05
N GLY A 110 9.02 -23.98 13.65
CA GLY A 110 8.51 -23.37 14.88
C GLY A 110 7.05 -22.95 14.72
N GLU A 111 6.69 -21.77 15.24
CA GLU A 111 5.34 -21.24 15.14
C GLU A 111 5.20 -20.20 14.01
N TRP A 112 3.98 -20.04 13.51
CA TRP A 112 3.67 -18.95 12.61
C TRP A 112 3.80 -17.60 13.34
N LEU A 113 4.60 -16.72 12.80
CA LEU A 113 4.69 -15.36 13.33
C LEU A 113 3.38 -14.60 13.13
N PRO A 114 3.00 -13.72 14.08
CA PRO A 114 1.74 -12.98 14.03
C PRO A 114 1.55 -12.23 12.71
N GLY A 115 0.39 -12.41 12.10
CA GLY A 115 0.00 -11.75 10.86
C GLY A 115 0.46 -12.43 9.56
N VAL A 116 1.30 -13.47 9.61
CA VAL A 116 1.74 -14.21 8.40
C VAL A 116 0.54 -14.82 7.68
N ILE A 117 -0.26 -15.60 8.41
CA ILE A 117 -1.43 -16.30 7.85
C ILE A 117 -2.45 -15.31 7.31
N ASP A 118 -2.81 -14.29 8.11
CA ASP A 118 -3.83 -13.30 7.75
C ASP A 118 -3.42 -12.50 6.52
N THR A 119 -2.13 -12.13 6.43
CA THR A 119 -1.60 -11.38 5.29
C THR A 119 -1.71 -12.20 4.01
N VAL A 120 -1.18 -13.44 4.01
CA VAL A 120 -1.18 -14.29 2.80
C VAL A 120 -2.60 -14.72 2.41
N GLU A 121 -3.45 -15.07 3.40
CA GLU A 121 -4.85 -15.39 3.13
C GLU A 121 -5.57 -14.21 2.45
N THR A 122 -5.38 -12.99 2.97
CA THR A 122 -5.97 -11.78 2.41
C THR A 122 -5.45 -11.51 0.99
N GLU A 123 -4.15 -11.65 0.75
CA GLU A 123 -3.55 -11.48 -0.57
C GLU A 123 -4.18 -12.40 -1.61
N ILE A 124 -4.37 -13.67 -1.28
CA ILE A 124 -4.93 -14.65 -2.20
C ILE A 124 -6.42 -14.41 -2.46
N LYS A 125 -7.19 -14.13 -1.40
CA LYS A 125 -8.63 -13.85 -1.50
C LYS A 125 -8.93 -12.57 -2.28
N TYR A 126 -8.12 -11.54 -2.10
CA TYR A 126 -8.32 -10.23 -2.71
C TYR A 126 -7.37 -9.92 -3.87
N ALA A 127 -6.68 -10.93 -4.42
CA ALA A 127 -5.67 -10.75 -5.46
C ALA A 127 -6.14 -9.90 -6.66
N GLY A 128 -7.37 -10.10 -7.12
CA GLY A 128 -7.94 -9.32 -8.23
C GLY A 128 -8.09 -7.83 -7.91
N TYR A 129 -8.61 -7.52 -6.73
CA TYR A 129 -8.76 -6.13 -6.28
C TYR A 129 -7.42 -5.46 -6.01
N MET A 130 -6.45 -6.20 -5.46
CA MET A 130 -5.10 -5.69 -5.22
C MET A 130 -4.38 -5.38 -6.54
N ALA A 131 -4.53 -6.23 -7.56
CA ALA A 131 -3.99 -5.98 -8.89
C ALA A 131 -4.62 -4.73 -9.54
N GLN A 132 -5.91 -4.49 -9.34
CA GLN A 132 -6.57 -3.27 -9.81
C GLN A 132 -6.04 -2.03 -9.09
N GLN A 133 -5.92 -2.07 -7.76
CA GLN A 133 -5.34 -0.96 -6.99
C GLN A 133 -3.88 -0.69 -7.37
N GLN A 134 -3.09 -1.72 -7.61
CA GLN A 134 -1.70 -1.55 -8.03
C GLN A 134 -1.59 -0.77 -9.35
N ARG A 135 -2.44 -1.07 -10.34
CA ARG A 135 -2.51 -0.30 -11.59
C ARG A 135 -2.88 1.17 -11.36
N GLN A 136 -3.83 1.43 -10.46
CA GLN A 136 -4.20 2.81 -10.10
C GLN A 136 -3.04 3.58 -9.45
N ILE A 137 -2.28 2.91 -8.55
CA ILE A 137 -1.09 3.48 -7.93
C ILE A 137 -0.01 3.81 -8.99
N GLU A 138 0.21 2.92 -9.94
CA GLU A 138 1.17 3.14 -11.03
C GLU A 138 0.76 4.30 -11.93
N GLN A 139 -0.53 4.42 -12.23
CA GLN A 139 -1.08 5.56 -12.97
C GLN A 139 -0.89 6.86 -12.20
N LEU A 140 -1.18 6.89 -10.90
CA LEU A 140 -0.98 8.05 -10.04
C LEU A 140 0.51 8.47 -10.01
N ARG A 141 1.41 7.54 -9.73
CA ARG A 141 2.85 7.80 -9.74
C ARG A 141 3.37 8.29 -11.10
N SER A 142 2.82 7.76 -12.19
CA SER A 142 3.15 8.23 -13.53
C SER A 142 2.63 9.66 -13.79
N ALA A 143 1.44 10.00 -13.28
CA ALA A 143 0.88 11.33 -13.40
C ALA A 143 1.68 12.36 -12.59
N GLU A 144 2.07 12.01 -11.34
CA GLU A 144 2.87 12.87 -10.47
C GLU A 144 4.27 13.18 -11.02
N ARG A 145 4.82 12.30 -11.88
CA ARG A 145 6.12 12.51 -12.53
C ARG A 145 6.07 13.40 -13.77
N LYS A 146 4.86 13.71 -14.26
CA LYS A 146 4.71 14.58 -15.43
C LYS A 146 4.95 16.03 -15.01
N ALA A 147 6.04 16.61 -15.51
CA ALA A 147 6.26 18.04 -15.37
C ALA A 147 5.31 18.80 -16.30
N ILE A 148 4.71 19.86 -15.79
CA ILE A 148 3.96 20.82 -16.60
C ILE A 148 5.01 21.74 -17.24
N PRO A 149 5.02 21.91 -18.59
CA PRO A 149 5.92 22.85 -19.22
C PRO A 149 5.74 24.27 -18.67
N THR A 150 6.83 25.01 -18.56
CA THR A 150 6.80 26.38 -17.99
C THR A 150 6.03 27.38 -18.86
N ASP A 151 5.86 27.08 -20.13
CA ASP A 151 5.11 27.83 -21.13
C ASP A 151 3.67 27.34 -21.34
N PHE A 152 3.19 26.48 -20.43
CA PHE A 152 1.87 25.86 -20.55
C PHE A 152 0.75 26.89 -20.33
N CYS A 153 -0.14 27.02 -21.32
CA CYS A 153 -1.25 27.97 -21.29
C CYS A 153 -2.52 27.33 -20.73
N TYR A 154 -2.91 27.71 -19.52
CA TYR A 154 -4.12 27.16 -18.88
C TYR A 154 -5.42 27.70 -19.47
N SER A 155 -5.39 28.80 -20.24
CA SER A 155 -6.56 29.37 -20.93
C SER A 155 -7.13 28.47 -22.01
N ASP A 156 -6.29 27.60 -22.59
CA ASP A 156 -6.66 26.73 -23.70
C ASP A 156 -7.30 25.40 -23.25
N ILE A 157 -7.41 25.17 -21.93
CA ILE A 157 -8.03 23.95 -21.40
C ILE A 157 -9.56 24.14 -21.28
N PRO A 158 -10.35 23.41 -22.09
CA PRO A 158 -11.80 23.46 -21.98
C PRO A 158 -12.26 22.82 -20.65
N GLY A 159 -13.18 23.51 -19.96
CA GLY A 159 -13.77 23.00 -18.71
C GLY A 159 -13.07 23.41 -17.41
N LEU A 160 -11.94 24.14 -17.47
CA LEU A 160 -11.38 24.77 -16.29
C LEU A 160 -12.25 25.95 -15.85
N SER A 161 -12.69 25.97 -14.57
CA SER A 161 -13.37 27.14 -14.01
C SER A 161 -12.39 28.31 -13.93
N ARG A 162 -12.94 29.54 -13.96
CA ARG A 162 -12.14 30.76 -13.85
C ARG A 162 -11.27 30.78 -12.58
N GLU A 163 -11.84 30.35 -11.44
CA GLU A 163 -11.14 30.29 -10.18
C GLU A 163 -9.94 29.33 -10.19
N VAL A 164 -10.12 28.14 -10.79
CA VAL A 164 -9.06 27.13 -10.94
C VAL A 164 -7.94 27.67 -11.84
N ARG A 165 -8.30 28.33 -12.95
CA ARG A 165 -7.33 28.92 -13.86
C ARG A 165 -6.50 30.01 -13.16
N GLU A 166 -7.14 30.95 -12.48
CA GLU A 166 -6.46 32.00 -11.73
C GLU A 166 -5.52 31.47 -10.65
N LYS A 167 -5.85 30.34 -10.04
CA LYS A 167 -4.98 29.65 -9.07
C LYS A 167 -3.78 29.01 -9.74
N LEU A 168 -3.98 28.32 -10.89
CA LEU A 168 -2.89 27.64 -11.60
C LEU A 168 -1.91 28.60 -12.27
N GLU A 169 -2.37 29.78 -12.70
CA GLU A 169 -1.53 30.84 -13.28
C GLU A 169 -0.65 31.57 -12.23
N LYS A 170 -0.93 31.35 -10.95
CA LYS A 170 -0.21 31.97 -9.83
C LYS A 170 1.05 31.22 -9.41
N TYR A 171 1.20 29.96 -9.81
CA TYR A 171 2.30 29.07 -9.46
C TYR A 171 3.11 28.69 -10.71
#